data_cdb0b58169da6c5a36ff94a2dd87a924
#
_entry.id   cdb0b58169da6c5a36ff94a2dd87a924
#
_cell.length_a   1.000
_cell.length_b   1.000
_cell.length_c   1.000
_cell.angle_alpha   90.00
_cell.angle_beta   90.00
_cell.angle_gamma   90.00
#
_symmetry.space_group_name_H-M   'P 1'
#
loop_
_entity.id
_entity.type
_entity.pdbx_description
1 polymer ?
#
loop_
_entity_poly.entity_id
_entity_poly.type
_entity_poly.pdbx_seq_one_letter_code
_entity_poly.pdbx_strand_id
1 'polypeptide(L)'
;GICPKEVTSGMSMDEIRNRIYRHVAPAELDCRKAEVESMGDDEVHRKLLEAWYAKHCWGKSGKVHKLSDADLMDALDESGGCVLHRIDDFKTTESLGGLHVIATERHDSRRIDNQLRGRSGRQGDRGSTRFFLSLEDDLMKMFAGPTTLKILSKL
;
A
#
# COMPACT_ATOMS: atom_id res chain seq x y z
N GLY A 1 12.29 -1.02 -2.03
CA GLY A 1 11.78 0.19 -1.39
C GLY A 1 11.54 1.29 -2.42
N ILE A 2 10.52 2.07 -2.20
CA ILE A 2 10.08 3.17 -3.09
C ILE A 2 10.92 4.43 -2.87
N CYS A 3 11.84 4.42 -1.90
CA CYS A 3 12.64 5.59 -1.56
C CYS A 3 13.70 5.86 -2.64
N PRO A 4 13.65 6.97 -3.37
CA PRO A 4 14.69 7.34 -4.32
C PRO A 4 16.02 7.55 -3.59
N LYS A 5 17.13 7.24 -4.26
CA LYS A 5 18.49 7.39 -3.71
C LYS A 5 18.83 8.83 -3.30
N GLU A 6 18.08 9.78 -3.82
CA GLU A 6 18.26 11.20 -3.58
C GLU A 6 17.61 11.72 -2.30
N VAL A 7 16.81 10.89 -1.60
CA VAL A 7 16.26 11.27 -0.29
C VAL A 7 17.33 11.13 0.77
N THR A 8 17.74 12.26 1.35
CA THR A 8 18.78 12.34 2.37
C THR A 8 18.22 12.84 3.69
N SER A 9 18.93 12.57 4.79
CA SER A 9 18.59 13.09 6.11
C SER A 9 18.67 14.63 6.12
N GLY A 10 17.62 15.28 6.62
CA GLY A 10 17.56 16.76 6.71
C GLY A 10 16.64 17.42 5.71
N MET A 11 16.01 16.66 4.81
CA MET A 11 14.97 17.17 3.93
C MET A 11 13.65 17.37 4.68
N SER A 12 12.86 18.37 4.25
CA SER A 12 11.50 18.54 4.71
C SER A 12 10.61 17.41 4.16
N MET A 13 9.46 17.14 4.82
CA MET A 13 8.52 16.13 4.34
C MET A 13 7.96 16.47 2.96
N ASP A 14 7.77 17.74 2.65
CA ASP A 14 7.29 18.17 1.33
C ASP A 14 8.32 17.88 0.24
N GLU A 15 9.61 18.12 0.52
CA GLU A 15 10.69 17.76 -0.42
C GLU A 15 10.79 16.25 -0.62
N ILE A 16 10.67 15.46 0.45
CA ILE A 16 10.66 13.98 0.38
C ILE A 16 9.48 13.51 -0.46
N ARG A 17 8.28 14.03 -0.19
CA ARG A 17 7.05 13.70 -0.91
C ARG A 17 7.19 14.00 -2.40
N ASN A 18 7.63 15.21 -2.74
CA ASN A 18 7.81 15.64 -4.13
C ASN A 18 8.83 14.76 -4.87
N ARG A 19 9.94 14.40 -4.24
CA ARG A 19 10.93 13.50 -4.85
C ARG A 19 10.38 12.10 -5.09
N ILE A 20 9.63 11.55 -4.13
CA ILE A 20 8.98 10.25 -4.29
C ILE A 20 7.97 10.31 -5.43
N TYR A 21 7.12 11.34 -5.47
CA TYR A 21 6.12 11.51 -6.52
C TYR A 21 6.76 11.64 -7.90
N ARG A 22 7.81 12.46 -8.05
CA ARG A 22 8.56 12.55 -9.31
C ARG A 22 9.25 11.26 -9.71
N HIS A 23 9.65 10.44 -8.73
CA HIS A 23 10.25 9.13 -8.99
C HIS A 23 9.24 8.10 -9.51
N VAL A 24 8.02 8.08 -8.97
CA VAL A 24 6.99 7.12 -9.36
C VAL A 24 6.14 7.58 -10.56
N ALA A 25 6.06 8.88 -10.80
CA ALA A 25 5.22 9.48 -11.83
C ALA A 25 5.44 8.91 -13.24
N PRO A 26 6.68 8.66 -13.73
CA PRO A 26 6.87 8.10 -15.05
C PRO A 26 6.17 6.76 -15.25
N ALA A 27 6.19 5.90 -14.21
CA ALA A 27 5.56 4.58 -14.25
C ALA A 27 4.04 4.63 -14.04
N GLU A 28 3.57 5.50 -13.16
CA GLU A 28 2.13 5.59 -12.83
C GLU A 28 1.33 6.38 -13.88
N LEU A 29 1.96 7.34 -14.56
CA LEU A 29 1.34 8.18 -15.58
C LEU A 29 1.64 7.71 -17.00
N ASP A 30 2.42 6.65 -17.18
CA ASP A 30 2.89 6.15 -18.48
C ASP A 30 3.50 7.27 -19.36
N CYS A 31 4.37 8.09 -18.77
CA CYS A 31 4.99 9.23 -19.42
C CYS A 31 6.53 9.19 -19.30
N ARG A 32 7.20 10.01 -20.11
CA ARG A 32 8.66 10.09 -20.07
C ARG A 32 9.15 10.90 -18.88
N LYS A 33 10.30 10.53 -18.33
CA LYS A 33 10.92 11.23 -17.19
C LYS A 33 11.11 12.74 -17.49
N ALA A 34 11.50 13.10 -18.70
CA ALA A 34 11.66 14.50 -19.13
C ALA A 34 10.35 15.30 -19.05
N GLU A 35 9.21 14.66 -19.30
CA GLU A 35 7.89 15.31 -19.19
C GLU A 35 7.57 15.60 -17.71
N VAL A 36 7.85 14.66 -16.82
CA VAL A 36 7.68 14.87 -15.35
C VAL A 36 8.61 15.98 -14.84
N GLU A 37 9.84 16.07 -15.36
CA GLU A 37 10.79 17.12 -14.98
C GLU A 37 10.31 18.52 -15.41
N SER A 38 9.54 18.64 -16.48
CA SER A 38 8.95 19.90 -16.96
C SER A 38 7.71 20.35 -16.19
N MET A 39 7.09 19.45 -15.41
CA MET A 39 5.87 19.74 -14.63
C MET A 39 6.22 20.36 -13.26
N GLY A 40 5.32 21.23 -12.76
CA GLY A 40 5.38 21.68 -11.37
C GLY A 40 5.04 20.56 -10.39
N ASP A 41 5.47 20.70 -9.13
CA ASP A 41 5.23 19.69 -8.10
C ASP A 41 3.73 19.45 -7.85
N ASP A 42 2.95 20.52 -7.80
CA ASP A 42 1.48 20.44 -7.62
C ASP A 42 0.81 19.75 -8.82
N GLU A 43 1.31 19.98 -10.04
CA GLU A 43 0.80 19.33 -11.23
C GLU A 43 1.09 17.83 -11.24
N VAL A 44 2.30 17.44 -10.84
CA VAL A 44 2.70 16.03 -10.70
C VAL A 44 1.82 15.34 -9.66
N HIS A 45 1.65 15.98 -8.50
CA HIS A 45 0.80 15.46 -7.41
C HIS A 45 -0.64 15.27 -7.91
N ARG A 46 -1.24 16.28 -8.51
CA ARG A 46 -2.61 16.23 -9.03
C ARG A 46 -2.81 15.10 -10.04
N LYS A 47 -1.92 14.97 -11.01
CA LYS A 47 -2.00 13.91 -12.03
C LYS A 47 -1.87 12.51 -11.42
N LEU A 48 -1.01 12.34 -10.41
CA LEU A 48 -0.88 11.08 -9.70
C LEU A 48 -2.16 10.74 -8.93
N LEU A 49 -2.78 11.69 -8.23
CA LEU A 49 -4.04 11.47 -7.54
C LEU A 49 -5.15 11.03 -8.50
N GLU A 50 -5.27 11.69 -9.65
CA GLU A 50 -6.24 11.34 -10.69
C GLU A 50 -6.01 9.93 -11.27
N ALA A 51 -4.73 9.57 -11.53
CA ALA A 51 -4.37 8.25 -12.03
C ALA A 51 -4.66 7.15 -11.00
N TRP A 52 -4.27 7.36 -9.74
CA TRP A 52 -4.56 6.41 -8.66
C TRP A 52 -6.06 6.28 -8.38
N TYR A 53 -6.81 7.37 -8.43
CA TYR A 53 -8.26 7.34 -8.30
C TYR A 53 -8.89 6.48 -9.42
N ALA A 54 -8.49 6.68 -10.66
CA ALA A 54 -8.97 5.89 -11.79
C ALA A 54 -8.64 4.40 -11.66
N LYS A 55 -7.48 4.09 -11.08
CA LYS A 55 -6.98 2.72 -10.90
C LYS A 55 -7.64 1.98 -9.74
N HIS A 56 -7.95 2.65 -8.65
CA HIS A 56 -8.36 2.04 -7.38
C HIS A 56 -9.82 2.31 -6.96
N CYS A 57 -10.45 3.38 -7.45
CA CYS A 57 -11.82 3.75 -7.07
C CYS A 57 -12.85 3.30 -8.11
N TRP A 58 -13.03 1.98 -8.24
CA TRP A 58 -13.95 1.38 -9.21
C TRP A 58 -15.41 1.75 -8.92
N GLY A 59 -16.16 2.11 -9.97
CA GLY A 59 -17.61 2.39 -9.87
C GLY A 59 -17.99 3.81 -9.40
N LYS A 60 -17.05 4.62 -8.94
CA LYS A 60 -17.27 6.04 -8.66
C LYS A 60 -17.04 6.85 -9.96
N SER A 61 -17.98 6.74 -10.91
CA SER A 61 -17.94 7.47 -12.19
C SER A 61 -18.28 8.95 -11.99
N GLY A 62 -17.36 9.70 -11.40
CA GLY A 62 -17.40 11.15 -11.29
C GLY A 62 -16.47 11.80 -12.31
N LYS A 63 -16.71 13.07 -12.65
CA LYS A 63 -15.76 13.87 -13.41
C LYS A 63 -14.56 14.16 -12.49
N VAL A 64 -13.54 13.31 -12.54
CA VAL A 64 -12.34 13.32 -11.67
C VAL A 64 -11.72 14.72 -11.56
N HIS A 65 -11.69 15.47 -12.67
CA HIS A 65 -11.18 16.85 -12.73
C HIS A 65 -12.03 17.88 -11.98
N LYS A 66 -13.21 17.51 -11.47
CA LYS A 66 -14.06 18.39 -10.64
C LYS A 66 -13.89 18.15 -9.15
N LEU A 67 -13.24 17.03 -8.77
CA LEU A 67 -12.97 16.71 -7.38
C LEU A 67 -11.76 17.51 -6.90
N SER A 68 -11.78 17.94 -5.66
CA SER A 68 -10.60 18.53 -5.02
C SER A 68 -9.57 17.44 -4.71
N ASP A 69 -8.32 17.85 -4.45
CA ASP A 69 -7.28 16.90 -4.04
C ASP A 69 -7.65 16.19 -2.74
N ALA A 70 -8.31 16.90 -1.82
CA ALA A 70 -8.82 16.33 -0.58
C ALA A 70 -9.85 15.22 -0.84
N ASP A 71 -10.83 15.47 -1.72
CA ASP A 71 -11.85 14.48 -2.07
C ASP A 71 -11.24 13.24 -2.74
N LEU A 72 -10.21 13.43 -3.58
CA LEU A 72 -9.49 12.33 -4.21
C LEU A 72 -8.71 11.50 -3.19
N MET A 73 -8.05 12.17 -2.23
CA MET A 73 -7.30 11.51 -1.16
C MET A 73 -8.23 10.70 -0.25
N ASP A 74 -9.37 11.27 0.15
CA ASP A 74 -10.35 10.59 1.00
C ASP A 74 -10.97 9.39 0.28
N ALA A 75 -11.27 9.50 -1.01
CA ALA A 75 -11.76 8.39 -1.80
C ALA A 75 -10.72 7.27 -1.95
N LEU A 76 -9.42 7.60 -2.05
CA LEU A 76 -8.33 6.64 -2.08
C LEU A 76 -8.16 5.94 -0.73
N ASP A 77 -8.30 6.67 0.39
CA ASP A 77 -8.32 6.09 1.73
C ASP A 77 -9.44 5.06 1.88
N GLU A 78 -10.65 5.42 1.48
CA GLU A 78 -11.79 4.50 1.50
C GLU A 78 -11.60 3.26 0.64
N SER A 79 -10.93 3.39 -0.52
CA SER A 79 -10.68 2.27 -1.41
C SER A 79 -9.69 1.25 -0.84
N GLY A 80 -8.74 1.71 -0.01
CA GLY A 80 -7.66 0.92 0.58
C GLY A 80 -6.68 0.33 -0.45
N GLY A 81 -6.82 0.67 -1.72
CA GLY A 81 -6.03 0.11 -2.82
C GLY A 81 -4.73 0.87 -3.11
N CYS A 82 -4.60 2.09 -2.61
CA CYS A 82 -3.42 2.94 -2.77
C CYS A 82 -2.90 3.38 -1.40
N VAL A 83 -1.60 3.42 -1.23
CA VAL A 83 -0.93 3.91 -0.01
C VAL A 83 0.03 5.07 -0.30
N LEU A 84 0.35 5.30 -1.57
CA LEU A 84 1.31 6.34 -1.98
C LEU A 84 0.74 7.75 -1.96
N HIS A 85 -0.58 7.89 -1.95
CA HIS A 85 -1.25 9.20 -1.92
C HIS A 85 -1.07 9.93 -0.57
N ARG A 86 -0.72 9.19 0.50
CA ARG A 86 -0.38 9.75 1.82
C ARG A 86 1.02 9.31 2.23
N ILE A 87 1.98 10.20 2.08
CA ILE A 87 3.34 10.01 2.56
C ILE A 87 3.52 10.89 3.79
N ASP A 88 3.57 10.25 4.96
CA ASP A 88 3.72 10.91 6.25
C ASP A 88 4.99 10.45 6.97
N ASP A 89 5.56 11.31 7.81
CA ASP A 89 6.66 10.98 8.69
C ASP A 89 6.14 10.62 10.08
N PHE A 90 6.35 9.38 10.46
CA PHE A 90 6.00 8.89 11.79
C PHE A 90 7.26 8.81 12.65
N LYS A 91 7.31 9.64 13.68
CA LYS A 91 8.48 9.73 14.59
C LYS A 91 8.74 8.45 15.37
N THR A 92 7.73 7.63 15.60
CA THR A 92 7.84 6.38 16.37
C THR A 92 7.02 5.26 15.73
N THR A 93 7.42 4.02 15.96
CA THR A 93 6.66 2.84 15.54
C THR A 93 5.25 2.81 16.14
N GLU A 94 5.08 3.35 17.35
CA GLU A 94 3.76 3.46 18.00
C GLU A 94 2.82 4.41 17.27
N SER A 95 3.33 5.56 16.82
CA SER A 95 2.53 6.52 16.06
C SER A 95 2.09 5.96 14.70
N LEU A 96 2.88 5.05 14.14
CA LEU A 96 2.54 4.28 12.93
C LEU A 96 1.50 3.17 13.17
N GLY A 97 1.09 2.94 14.42
CA GLY A 97 0.19 1.86 14.80
C GLY A 97 0.89 0.59 15.28
N GLY A 98 2.21 0.65 15.51
CA GLY A 98 3.03 -0.44 16.02
C GLY A 98 3.62 -1.34 14.93
N LEU A 99 4.21 -2.45 15.35
CA LEU A 99 4.82 -3.42 14.44
C LEU A 99 3.75 -4.16 13.63
N HIS A 100 3.85 -4.09 12.31
CA HIS A 100 3.02 -4.89 11.40
C HIS A 100 3.78 -6.14 10.95
N VAL A 101 3.25 -7.30 11.31
CA VAL A 101 3.82 -8.61 10.94
C VAL A 101 3.03 -9.20 9.78
N ILE A 102 3.73 -9.48 8.69
CA ILE A 102 3.17 -10.15 7.51
C ILE A 102 3.68 -11.59 7.48
N ALA A 103 2.75 -12.54 7.45
CA ALA A 103 3.04 -13.94 7.24
C ALA A 103 2.52 -14.36 5.86
N THR A 104 3.35 -15.03 5.08
CA THR A 104 3.04 -15.45 3.70
C THR A 104 2.60 -16.91 3.61
N GLU A 105 2.62 -17.61 4.73
CA GLU A 105 2.18 -19.00 4.85
C GLU A 105 1.68 -19.29 6.27
N ARG A 106 1.00 -20.42 6.44
CA ARG A 106 0.66 -20.96 7.76
C ARG A 106 1.65 -22.02 8.15
N HIS A 107 2.00 -22.05 9.42
CA HIS A 107 2.80 -23.13 9.96
C HIS A 107 1.91 -24.33 10.34
N ASP A 108 2.46 -25.55 10.29
CA ASP A 108 1.76 -26.79 10.68
C ASP A 108 1.26 -26.75 12.12
N SER A 109 1.95 -26.00 12.97
CA SER A 109 1.60 -25.81 14.37
C SER A 109 0.99 -24.45 14.63
N ARG A 110 -0.28 -24.42 15.06
CA ARG A 110 -0.97 -23.22 15.52
C ARG A 110 -0.19 -22.45 16.60
N ARG A 111 0.61 -23.15 17.39
CA ARG A 111 1.46 -22.55 18.43
C ARG A 111 2.48 -21.60 17.83
N ILE A 112 3.09 -21.96 16.70
CA ILE A 112 4.09 -21.11 16.03
C ILE A 112 3.42 -19.90 15.39
N ASP A 113 2.26 -20.06 14.78
CA ASP A 113 1.47 -18.92 14.27
C ASP A 113 1.14 -17.93 15.41
N ASN A 114 0.77 -18.43 16.59
CA ASN A 114 0.48 -17.57 17.74
C ASN A 114 1.75 -16.90 18.28
N GLN A 115 2.90 -17.56 18.22
CA GLN A 115 4.18 -16.94 18.59
C GLN A 115 4.56 -15.84 17.60
N LEU A 116 4.29 -16.02 16.32
CA LEU A 116 4.50 -15.00 15.29
C LEU A 116 3.58 -13.78 15.53
N ARG A 117 2.29 -14.02 15.78
CA ARG A 117 1.33 -12.96 16.15
C ARG A 117 1.77 -12.19 17.40
N GLY A 118 2.26 -12.90 18.41
CA GLY A 118 2.76 -12.31 19.65
C GLY A 118 4.01 -11.42 19.47
N ARG A 119 4.63 -11.43 18.28
CA ARG A 119 5.73 -10.51 17.95
C ARG A 119 5.26 -9.08 17.72
N SER A 120 4.04 -8.89 17.21
CA SER A 120 3.49 -7.58 16.87
C SER A 120 2.94 -6.81 18.07
N GLY A 121 2.64 -7.45 19.21
CA GLY A 121 1.97 -6.82 20.35
C GLY A 121 2.57 -7.22 21.71
N ARG A 122 3.89 -7.16 21.86
CA ARG A 122 4.54 -7.49 23.13
C ARG A 122 4.20 -6.47 24.19
N GLN A 123 3.93 -6.95 25.41
CA GLN A 123 3.70 -6.12 26.61
C GLN A 123 2.57 -5.08 26.46
N GLY A 124 1.62 -5.33 25.56
CA GLY A 124 0.50 -4.42 25.33
C GLY A 124 0.78 -3.33 24.29
N ASP A 125 1.93 -3.37 23.64
CA ASP A 125 2.24 -2.46 22.52
C ASP A 125 1.23 -2.62 21.39
N ARG A 126 0.98 -1.52 20.67
CA ARG A 126 0.19 -1.55 19.44
C ARG A 126 0.90 -2.38 18.39
N GLY A 127 0.12 -3.14 17.63
CA GLY A 127 0.65 -3.91 16.51
C GLY A 127 -0.45 -4.63 15.76
N SER A 128 -0.12 -5.12 14.59
CA SER A 128 -1.05 -5.86 13.75
C SER A 128 -0.38 -7.03 13.06
N THR A 129 -1.16 -8.04 12.71
CA THR A 129 -0.66 -9.22 12.00
C THR A 129 -1.61 -9.56 10.86
N ARG A 130 -1.05 -9.82 9.67
CA ARG A 130 -1.82 -10.28 8.52
C ARG A 130 -1.18 -11.53 7.92
N PHE A 131 -2.02 -12.52 7.61
CA PHE A 131 -1.63 -13.72 6.89
C PHE A 131 -2.13 -13.63 5.44
N PHE A 132 -1.22 -13.81 4.50
CA PHE A 132 -1.51 -13.99 3.09
C PHE A 132 -1.26 -15.45 2.75
N LEU A 133 -2.29 -16.15 2.29
CA LEU A 133 -2.24 -17.59 2.03
C LEU A 133 -2.49 -17.85 0.56
N SER A 134 -1.69 -18.72 -0.03
CA SER A 134 -1.93 -19.25 -1.37
C SER A 134 -2.78 -20.52 -1.29
N LEU A 135 -3.65 -20.74 -2.29
CA LEU A 135 -4.35 -22.01 -2.45
C LEU A 135 -3.38 -23.15 -2.82
N GLU A 136 -2.17 -22.80 -3.25
CA GLU A 136 -1.11 -23.75 -3.57
C GLU A 136 -0.23 -24.11 -2.37
N ASP A 137 -0.43 -23.49 -1.21
CA ASP A 137 0.26 -23.84 0.02
C ASP A 137 -0.06 -25.28 0.43
N ASP A 138 0.93 -25.99 0.95
CA ASP A 138 0.80 -27.43 1.28
C ASP A 138 -0.31 -27.68 2.30
N LEU A 139 -0.44 -26.80 3.30
CA LEU A 139 -1.55 -26.86 4.26
C LEU A 139 -2.92 -26.72 3.58
N MET A 140 -3.05 -25.80 2.64
CA MET A 140 -4.30 -25.60 1.90
C MET A 140 -4.61 -26.82 1.03
N LYS A 141 -3.62 -27.41 0.38
CA LYS A 141 -3.78 -28.66 -0.40
C LYS A 141 -4.19 -29.86 0.45
N MET A 142 -3.68 -29.95 1.68
CA MET A 142 -4.01 -31.04 2.61
C MET A 142 -5.44 -30.96 3.13
N PHE A 143 -5.94 -29.76 3.42
CA PHE A 143 -7.25 -29.54 4.06
C PHE A 143 -8.36 -29.18 3.09
N ALA A 144 -8.05 -28.52 1.97
CA ALA A 144 -9.01 -28.24 0.92
C ALA A 144 -9.07 -29.41 -0.05
N GLY A 145 -10.11 -30.23 0.06
CA GLY A 145 -10.34 -31.31 -0.91
C GLY A 145 -10.38 -30.78 -2.37
N PRO A 146 -10.11 -31.62 -3.36
CA PRO A 146 -9.98 -31.21 -4.77
C PRO A 146 -11.20 -30.45 -5.32
N THR A 147 -12.38 -30.69 -4.76
CA THR A 147 -13.62 -30.00 -5.12
C THR A 147 -13.65 -28.56 -4.62
N THR A 148 -13.16 -28.30 -3.39
CA THR A 148 -13.10 -26.98 -2.78
C THR A 148 -12.09 -26.10 -3.51
N LEU A 149 -10.91 -26.64 -3.87
CA LEU A 149 -9.91 -25.93 -4.65
C LEU A 149 -10.43 -25.54 -6.04
N LYS A 150 -11.19 -26.40 -6.71
CA LYS A 150 -11.81 -26.09 -8.01
C LYS A 150 -12.89 -25.01 -7.93
N ILE A 151 -13.59 -24.90 -6.82
CA ILE A 151 -14.59 -23.84 -6.63
C ILE A 151 -13.88 -22.50 -6.37
N LEU A 152 -12.89 -22.49 -5.50
CA LEU A 152 -12.12 -21.28 -5.15
C LEU A 152 -11.29 -20.74 -6.33
N SER A 153 -10.80 -21.60 -7.22
CA SER A 153 -10.07 -21.18 -8.42
C SER A 153 -10.93 -20.57 -9.51
N LYS A 154 -12.26 -20.58 -9.36
CA LYS A 154 -13.24 -19.99 -10.30
C LYS A 154 -13.83 -18.66 -9.80
N LEU A 155 -13.50 -18.26 -8.57
CA LEU A 155 -13.83 -16.96 -7.98
C LEU A 155 -12.70 -15.95 -8.21
#